data_d0af1b5d1f99ede2d7b43401a33af60d
#
_entry.id   d0af1b5d1f99ede2d7b43401a33af60d
#
_cell.length_a   1.000
_cell.length_b   1.000
_cell.length_c   1.000
_cell.angle_alpha   90.00
_cell.angle_beta   90.00
_cell.angle_gamma   90.00
#
_symmetry.space_group_name_H-M   'P 1'
#
loop_
_entity.id
_entity.type
_entity.pdbx_description
1 polymer ?
#
loop_
_entity_poly.entity_id
_entity_poly.type
_entity_poly.pdbx_seq_one_letter_code
_entity_poly.pdbx_strand_id
1 'polypeptide(L)'
;MHPAPSVIVFTTLSGLGFGLLFWLGLGLPAVTGWTAFAFFAIAYLLAVGGLMASTFHLGRPERALKAFTQWRSSWLSREGWASVATLLVMALFGAGLVFGDAAWQPLGLLGAALALVTVFATSMIYAQLRTVPRWKTPLTPALYLSISLAGGALLAGQVAMALVLLPVAAVMQV
;
A
#
# COMPACT_ATOMS: atom_id res chain seq x y z
N MET A 1 -1.12 -24.65 7.67
CA MET A 1 0.07 -23.92 7.17
C MET A 1 0.09 -22.55 7.81
N HIS A 2 1.15 -22.18 8.50
CA HIS A 2 1.32 -20.82 9.01
C HIS A 2 2.03 -19.98 7.93
N PRO A 3 1.57 -18.75 7.65
CA PRO A 3 2.26 -17.88 6.71
C PRO A 3 3.66 -17.54 7.25
N ALA A 4 4.64 -17.41 6.34
CA ALA A 4 5.98 -17.00 6.75
C ALA A 4 5.95 -15.61 7.41
N PRO A 5 6.72 -15.37 8.49
CA PRO A 5 6.74 -14.06 9.16
C PRO A 5 7.03 -12.89 8.22
N SER A 6 7.90 -13.11 7.22
CA SER A 6 8.20 -12.09 6.18
C SER A 6 6.98 -11.70 5.34
N VAL A 7 6.06 -12.64 5.08
CA VAL A 7 4.80 -12.36 4.36
C VAL A 7 3.89 -11.48 5.22
N ILE A 8 3.78 -11.79 6.52
CA ILE A 8 2.97 -10.99 7.46
C ILE A 8 3.54 -9.57 7.54
N VAL A 9 4.84 -9.44 7.75
CA VAL A 9 5.53 -8.14 7.82
C VAL A 9 5.33 -7.36 6.52
N PHE A 10 5.55 -8.01 5.37
CA PHE A 10 5.35 -7.40 4.06
C PHE A 10 3.94 -6.84 3.91
N THR A 11 2.92 -7.68 4.06
CA THR A 11 1.53 -7.26 3.79
C THR A 11 1.03 -6.21 4.78
N THR A 12 1.45 -6.30 6.05
CA THR A 12 1.06 -5.34 7.08
C THR A 12 1.73 -3.97 6.85
N LEU A 13 3.06 -3.94 6.73
CA LEU A 13 3.78 -2.68 6.61
C LEU A 13 3.49 -1.99 5.27
N SER A 14 3.55 -2.72 4.15
CA SER A 14 3.25 -2.12 2.85
C SER A 14 1.80 -1.64 2.77
N GLY A 15 0.85 -2.40 3.32
CA GLY A 15 -0.55 -2.00 3.41
C GLY A 15 -0.76 -0.71 4.21
N LEU A 16 -0.12 -0.59 5.38
CA LEU A 16 -0.14 0.64 6.19
C LEU A 16 0.49 1.83 5.45
N GLY A 17 1.65 1.61 4.81
CA GLY A 17 2.37 2.65 4.08
C GLY A 17 1.57 3.17 2.89
N PHE A 18 1.08 2.29 2.01
CA PHE A 18 0.24 2.69 0.87
C PHE A 18 -1.11 3.24 1.31
N GLY A 19 -1.70 2.72 2.40
CA GLY A 19 -2.89 3.29 3.01
C GLY A 19 -2.67 4.72 3.50
N LEU A 20 -1.54 5.02 4.14
CA LEU A 20 -1.20 6.39 4.55
C LEU A 20 -0.96 7.29 3.32
N LEU A 21 -0.24 6.80 2.30
CA LEU A 21 -0.04 7.55 1.05
C LEU A 21 -1.37 7.88 0.37
N PHE A 22 -2.36 6.99 0.42
CA PHE A 22 -3.70 7.26 -0.08
C PHE A 22 -4.33 8.50 0.60
N TRP A 23 -4.33 8.55 1.94
CA TRP A 23 -4.93 9.67 2.68
C TRP A 23 -4.16 10.98 2.46
N LEU A 24 -2.83 10.92 2.44
CA LEU A 24 -1.99 12.07 2.11
C LEU A 24 -2.27 12.59 0.69
N GLY A 25 -2.48 11.70 -0.27
CA GLY A 25 -2.85 12.06 -1.64
C GLY A 25 -4.21 12.74 -1.76
N LEU A 26 -5.14 12.45 -0.84
CA LEU A 26 -6.40 13.16 -0.70
C LEU A 26 -6.25 14.53 0.01
N GLY A 27 -5.05 14.86 0.51
CA GLY A 27 -4.81 16.06 1.32
C GLY A 27 -5.24 15.90 2.79
N LEU A 28 -5.29 14.68 3.28
CA LEU A 28 -5.71 14.36 4.65
C LEU A 28 -4.59 13.63 5.42
N PRO A 29 -4.08 14.22 6.53
CA PRO A 29 -4.35 15.58 7.01
C PRO A 29 -3.76 16.65 6.08
N ALA A 30 -4.31 17.86 6.11
CA ALA A 30 -3.75 19.00 5.39
C ALA A 30 -2.47 19.47 6.11
N VAL A 31 -1.32 19.07 5.58
CA VAL A 31 0.01 19.31 6.18
C VAL A 31 0.97 19.88 5.15
N THR A 32 1.90 20.74 5.60
CA THR A 32 2.99 21.32 4.79
C THR A 32 4.30 21.32 5.58
N GLY A 33 5.40 21.64 4.91
CA GLY A 33 6.71 21.77 5.53
C GLY A 33 7.17 20.50 6.26
N TRP A 34 7.77 20.66 7.43
CA TRP A 34 8.34 19.56 8.21
C TRP A 34 7.30 18.52 8.69
N THR A 35 6.06 18.96 8.90
CA THR A 35 4.98 18.03 9.25
C THR A 35 4.65 17.13 8.08
N ALA A 36 4.55 17.67 6.86
CA ALA A 36 4.39 16.86 5.66
C ALA A 36 5.56 15.88 5.49
N PHE A 37 6.80 16.36 5.66
CA PHE A 37 8.00 15.51 5.60
C PHE A 37 7.88 14.31 6.55
N ALA A 38 7.48 14.52 7.81
CA ALA A 38 7.34 13.44 8.78
C ALA A 38 6.31 12.40 8.35
N PHE A 39 5.13 12.83 7.88
CA PHE A 39 4.10 11.91 7.39
C PHE A 39 4.57 11.11 6.18
N PHE A 40 5.19 11.77 5.20
CA PHE A 40 5.74 11.08 4.02
C PHE A 40 6.87 10.13 4.40
N ALA A 41 7.77 10.52 5.30
CA ALA A 41 8.85 9.65 5.77
C ALA A 41 8.30 8.37 6.41
N ILE A 42 7.30 8.47 7.29
CA ILE A 42 6.63 7.32 7.90
C ILE A 42 5.99 6.44 6.81
N ALA A 43 5.24 7.05 5.88
CA ALA A 43 4.58 6.31 4.81
C ALA A 43 5.57 5.54 3.93
N TYR A 44 6.69 6.17 3.56
CA TYR A 44 7.74 5.54 2.76
C TYR A 44 8.49 4.46 3.52
N LEU A 45 8.84 4.69 4.79
CA LEU A 45 9.48 3.67 5.62
C LEU A 45 8.60 2.41 5.73
N LEU A 46 7.30 2.58 5.91
CA LEU A 46 6.36 1.47 5.97
C LEU A 46 6.20 0.79 4.61
N ALA A 47 5.95 1.55 3.54
CA ALA A 47 5.73 1.00 2.20
C ALA A 47 6.98 0.28 1.68
N VAL A 48 8.13 0.95 1.69
CA VAL A 48 9.39 0.41 1.19
C VAL A 48 9.90 -0.70 2.09
N GLY A 49 9.85 -0.52 3.42
CA GLY A 49 10.24 -1.56 4.39
C GLY A 49 9.40 -2.83 4.24
N GLY A 50 8.09 -2.69 4.02
CA GLY A 50 7.22 -3.82 3.71
C GLY A 50 7.61 -4.50 2.40
N LEU A 51 7.78 -3.75 1.31
CA LEU A 51 8.21 -4.30 0.02
C LEU A 51 9.57 -5.01 0.12
N MET A 52 10.52 -4.45 0.87
CA MET A 52 11.81 -5.10 1.11
C MET A 52 11.65 -6.40 1.90
N ALA A 53 10.75 -6.48 2.87
CA ALA A 53 10.47 -7.70 3.61
C ALA A 53 10.01 -8.84 2.67
N SER A 54 9.37 -8.52 1.53
CA SER A 54 8.98 -9.51 0.54
C SER A 54 10.17 -10.21 -0.11
N THR A 55 11.34 -9.59 -0.15
CA THR A 55 12.55 -10.19 -0.76
C THR A 55 13.12 -11.33 0.08
N PHE A 56 12.87 -11.33 1.41
CA PHE A 56 13.41 -12.37 2.30
C PHE A 56 12.76 -13.75 2.16
N HIS A 57 11.62 -13.85 1.48
CA HIS A 57 11.03 -15.16 1.16
C HIS A 57 11.16 -15.54 -0.31
N LEU A 58 11.90 -14.77 -1.11
CA LEU A 58 12.30 -15.19 -2.44
C LEU A 58 13.39 -16.25 -2.31
N GLY A 59 13.16 -17.43 -2.87
CA GLY A 59 14.17 -18.49 -2.88
C GLY A 59 15.47 -18.10 -3.62
N ARG A 60 15.41 -17.02 -4.43
CA ARG A 60 16.54 -16.47 -5.19
C ARG A 60 16.41 -14.94 -5.29
N PRO A 61 16.85 -14.19 -4.27
CA PRO A 61 16.71 -12.73 -4.21
C PRO A 61 17.43 -12.00 -5.36
N GLU A 62 18.48 -12.57 -5.91
CA GLU A 62 19.19 -12.05 -7.10
C GLU A 62 18.31 -11.97 -8.35
N ARG A 63 17.16 -12.65 -8.34
CA ARG A 63 16.18 -12.62 -9.43
C ARG A 63 15.03 -11.64 -9.19
N ALA A 64 15.06 -10.85 -8.12
CA ALA A 64 13.98 -9.93 -7.77
C ALA A 64 13.63 -8.97 -8.93
N LEU A 65 14.63 -8.49 -9.69
CA LEU A 65 14.41 -7.64 -10.85
C LEU A 65 13.63 -8.33 -11.99
N LYS A 66 13.67 -9.67 -12.07
CA LYS A 66 12.86 -10.42 -13.04
C LYS A 66 11.36 -10.33 -12.73
N ALA A 67 11.00 -10.00 -11.49
CA ALA A 67 9.61 -9.75 -11.13
C ALA A 67 8.96 -8.66 -12.00
N PHE A 68 9.74 -7.69 -12.49
CA PHE A 68 9.23 -6.61 -13.35
C PHE A 68 8.99 -7.01 -14.81
N THR A 69 9.52 -8.13 -15.28
CA THR A 69 9.49 -8.51 -16.70
C THR A 69 8.19 -9.17 -17.15
N GLN A 70 7.33 -9.61 -16.22
CA GLN A 70 6.16 -10.45 -16.52
C GLN A 70 4.82 -9.74 -16.20
N TRP A 71 4.72 -8.45 -16.46
CA TRP A 71 3.56 -7.62 -16.09
C TRP A 71 2.22 -8.09 -16.69
N ARG A 72 2.25 -8.80 -17.85
CA ARG A 72 1.04 -9.30 -18.49
C ARG A 72 0.42 -10.49 -17.76
N SER A 73 1.23 -11.36 -17.15
CA SER A 73 0.79 -12.64 -16.57
C SER A 73 0.92 -12.72 -15.05
N SER A 74 1.73 -11.88 -14.42
CA SER A 74 2.04 -11.95 -12.98
C SER A 74 1.52 -10.75 -12.20
N TRP A 75 0.72 -11.01 -11.17
CA TRP A 75 0.26 -9.97 -10.24
C TRP A 75 1.42 -9.37 -9.42
N LEU A 76 2.45 -10.16 -9.09
CA LEU A 76 3.67 -9.67 -8.46
C LEU A 76 4.36 -8.60 -9.31
N SER A 77 4.40 -8.81 -10.64
CA SER A 77 4.98 -7.83 -11.56
C SER A 77 4.14 -6.55 -11.65
N ARG A 78 2.81 -6.69 -11.64
CA ARG A 78 1.89 -5.55 -11.64
C ARG A 78 2.01 -4.74 -10.35
N GLU A 79 2.12 -5.42 -9.19
CA GLU A 79 2.39 -4.78 -7.91
C GLU A 79 3.71 -4.00 -7.94
N GLY A 80 4.79 -4.62 -8.44
CA GLY A 80 6.09 -3.96 -8.54
C GLY A 80 6.02 -2.65 -9.34
N TRP A 81 5.40 -2.67 -10.53
CA TRP A 81 5.22 -1.47 -11.34
C TRP A 81 4.30 -0.44 -10.68
N ALA A 82 3.19 -0.88 -10.10
CA ALA A 82 2.24 0.01 -9.42
C ALA A 82 2.90 0.67 -8.20
N SER A 83 3.68 -0.08 -7.40
CA SER A 83 4.37 0.47 -6.24
C SER A 83 5.43 1.51 -6.63
N VAL A 84 6.24 1.24 -7.66
CA VAL A 84 7.22 2.22 -8.17
C VAL A 84 6.50 3.48 -8.66
N ALA A 85 5.44 3.34 -9.46
CA ALA A 85 4.67 4.48 -9.94
C ALA A 85 4.06 5.29 -8.79
N THR A 86 3.47 4.62 -7.80
CA THR A 86 2.91 5.26 -6.60
C THR A 86 3.98 6.06 -5.87
N LEU A 87 5.12 5.42 -5.57
CA LEU A 87 6.20 6.07 -4.82
C LEU A 87 6.75 7.28 -5.59
N LEU A 88 6.98 7.19 -6.89
CA LEU A 88 7.47 8.33 -7.69
C LEU A 88 6.48 9.50 -7.71
N VAL A 89 5.20 9.22 -7.98
CA VAL A 89 4.15 10.25 -8.02
C VAL A 89 3.99 10.91 -6.65
N MET A 90 3.95 10.12 -5.58
CA MET A 90 3.81 10.63 -4.22
C MET A 90 5.06 11.34 -3.72
N ALA A 91 6.28 11.00 -4.20
CA ALA A 91 7.49 11.76 -3.90
C ALA A 91 7.43 13.17 -4.49
N LEU A 92 6.97 13.30 -5.74
CA LEU A 92 6.80 14.61 -6.38
C LEU A 92 5.73 15.45 -5.67
N PHE A 93 4.59 14.84 -5.32
CA PHE A 93 3.54 15.50 -4.56
C PHE A 93 4.02 15.94 -3.18
N GLY A 94 4.70 15.03 -2.44
CA GLY A 94 5.27 15.31 -1.13
C GLY A 94 6.34 16.40 -1.17
N ALA A 95 7.20 16.39 -2.19
CA ALA A 95 8.19 17.45 -2.38
C ALA A 95 7.54 18.83 -2.57
N GLY A 96 6.43 18.92 -3.31
CA GLY A 96 5.64 20.14 -3.42
C GLY A 96 5.11 20.65 -2.09
N LEU A 97 4.62 19.75 -1.22
CA LEU A 97 4.12 20.08 0.12
C LEU A 97 5.24 20.45 1.11
N VAL A 98 6.42 19.83 0.98
CA VAL A 98 7.55 20.06 1.90
C VAL A 98 8.31 21.35 1.56
N PHE A 99 8.56 21.61 0.28
CA PHE A 99 9.45 22.69 -0.16
C PHE A 99 8.73 23.84 -0.86
N GLY A 100 7.51 23.65 -1.33
CA GLY A 100 6.83 24.60 -2.23
C GLY A 100 5.58 25.25 -1.66
N ASP A 101 5.13 24.89 -0.47
CA ASP A 101 3.83 25.33 0.12
C ASP A 101 2.62 25.18 -0.84
N ALA A 102 2.79 24.41 -1.93
CA ALA A 102 1.81 24.24 -2.99
C ALA A 102 1.50 22.75 -3.22
N ALA A 103 0.28 22.35 -2.88
CA ALA A 103 -0.24 21.04 -3.22
C ALA A 103 -0.80 21.07 -4.65
N TRP A 104 -0.11 20.43 -5.61
CA TRP A 104 -0.76 20.14 -6.89
C TRP A 104 -1.70 18.94 -6.73
N GLN A 105 -2.92 19.23 -6.29
CA GLN A 105 -3.93 18.22 -5.92
C GLN A 105 -4.18 17.13 -6.98
N PRO A 106 -4.17 17.39 -8.31
CA PRO A 106 -4.28 16.33 -9.31
C PRO A 106 -3.20 15.25 -9.18
N LEU A 107 -1.96 15.63 -8.79
CA LEU A 107 -0.87 14.68 -8.57
C LEU A 107 -1.11 13.83 -7.31
N GLY A 108 -1.62 14.46 -6.25
CA GLY A 108 -2.03 13.76 -5.03
C GLY A 108 -3.12 12.72 -5.30
N LEU A 109 -4.17 13.10 -6.04
CA LEU A 109 -5.25 12.19 -6.42
C LEU A 109 -4.76 11.03 -7.30
N LEU A 110 -3.85 11.30 -8.25
CA LEU A 110 -3.22 10.25 -9.03
C LEU A 110 -2.43 9.28 -8.15
N GLY A 111 -1.64 9.81 -7.21
CA GLY A 111 -0.89 9.02 -6.25
C GLY A 111 -1.79 8.15 -5.35
N ALA A 112 -2.90 8.73 -4.87
CA ALA A 112 -3.91 8.00 -4.09
C ALA A 112 -4.52 6.84 -4.90
N ALA A 113 -4.90 7.09 -6.15
CA ALA A 113 -5.42 6.05 -7.04
C ALA A 113 -4.39 4.94 -7.28
N LEU A 114 -3.13 5.28 -7.53
CA LEU A 114 -2.04 4.32 -7.70
C LEU A 114 -1.77 3.51 -6.42
N ALA A 115 -1.90 4.11 -5.23
CA ALA A 115 -1.78 3.42 -3.96
C ALA A 115 -2.85 2.33 -3.82
N LEU A 116 -4.11 2.61 -4.18
CA LEU A 116 -5.18 1.61 -4.22
C LEU A 116 -4.87 0.49 -5.22
N VAL A 117 -4.39 0.83 -6.41
CA VAL A 117 -3.98 -0.17 -7.42
C VAL A 117 -2.87 -1.06 -6.90
N THR A 118 -1.90 -0.50 -6.15
CA THR A 118 -0.82 -1.27 -5.54
C THR A 118 -1.36 -2.28 -4.52
N VAL A 119 -2.16 -1.83 -3.56
CA VAL A 119 -2.77 -2.71 -2.54
C VAL A 119 -3.66 -3.78 -3.19
N PHE A 120 -4.43 -3.39 -4.21
CA PHE A 120 -5.23 -4.35 -4.99
C PHE A 120 -4.35 -5.39 -5.68
N ALA A 121 -3.25 -4.99 -6.33
CA ALA A 121 -2.35 -5.92 -6.99
C ALA A 121 -1.69 -6.88 -5.98
N THR A 122 -1.28 -6.38 -4.79
CA THR A 122 -0.81 -7.21 -3.68
C THR A 122 -1.84 -8.27 -3.29
N SER A 123 -3.10 -7.87 -3.09
CA SER A 123 -4.18 -8.79 -2.71
C SER A 123 -4.41 -9.89 -3.75
N MET A 124 -4.28 -9.57 -5.03
CA MET A 124 -4.46 -10.51 -6.13
C MET A 124 -3.37 -11.57 -6.21
N ILE A 125 -2.17 -11.31 -5.68
CA ILE A 125 -1.12 -12.34 -5.53
C ILE A 125 -1.65 -13.51 -4.69
N TYR A 126 -2.40 -13.22 -3.63
CA TYR A 126 -2.98 -14.22 -2.73
C TYR A 126 -4.31 -14.77 -3.24
N ALA A 127 -5.19 -13.91 -3.77
CA ALA A 127 -6.51 -14.30 -4.27
C ALA A 127 -6.48 -15.31 -5.44
N GLN A 128 -5.37 -15.37 -6.20
CA GLN A 128 -5.20 -16.35 -7.27
C GLN A 128 -4.74 -17.73 -6.78
N LEU A 129 -4.29 -17.88 -5.52
CA LEU A 129 -3.75 -19.13 -4.99
C LEU A 129 -4.86 -20.14 -4.74
N ARG A 130 -4.94 -21.16 -5.61
CA ARG A 130 -5.95 -22.24 -5.50
C ARG A 130 -5.69 -23.20 -4.33
N THR A 131 -4.44 -23.26 -3.86
CA THR A 131 -4.00 -24.14 -2.77
C THR A 131 -4.48 -23.70 -1.39
N VAL A 132 -4.93 -22.45 -1.26
CA VAL A 132 -5.46 -21.90 -0.01
C VAL A 132 -6.90 -21.42 -0.25
N PRO A 133 -7.93 -22.26 -0.04
CA PRO A 133 -9.34 -21.94 -0.36
C PRO A 133 -9.83 -20.64 0.28
N ARG A 134 -9.40 -20.34 1.51
CA ARG A 134 -9.76 -19.11 2.23
C ARG A 134 -9.26 -17.82 1.55
N TRP A 135 -8.19 -17.88 0.76
CA TRP A 135 -7.67 -16.73 0.06
C TRP A 135 -8.29 -16.55 -1.33
N LYS A 136 -8.79 -17.65 -1.92
CA LYS A 136 -9.39 -17.62 -3.24
C LYS A 136 -10.87 -17.18 -3.18
N THR A 137 -11.09 -15.98 -2.69
CA THR A 137 -12.41 -15.37 -2.63
C THR A 137 -12.38 -13.92 -3.11
N PRO A 138 -13.48 -13.37 -3.63
CA PRO A 138 -13.57 -11.95 -3.97
C PRO A 138 -13.48 -11.03 -2.73
N LEU A 139 -13.63 -11.58 -1.53
CA LEU A 139 -13.47 -10.85 -0.27
C LEU A 139 -12.01 -10.51 0.01
N THR A 140 -11.04 -11.29 -0.50
CA THR A 140 -9.61 -11.04 -0.25
C THR A 140 -9.16 -9.64 -0.70
N PRO A 141 -9.41 -9.18 -1.93
CA PRO A 141 -9.11 -7.81 -2.33
C PRO A 141 -9.85 -6.76 -1.50
N ALA A 142 -11.13 -6.98 -1.21
CA ALA A 142 -11.91 -6.05 -0.39
C ALA A 142 -11.34 -5.91 1.02
N LEU A 143 -10.95 -7.03 1.64
CA LEU A 143 -10.33 -7.05 2.96
C LEU A 143 -8.98 -6.33 2.98
N TYR A 144 -8.11 -6.61 2.00
CA TYR A 144 -6.81 -5.93 1.89
C TYR A 144 -6.96 -4.41 1.77
N LEU A 145 -7.86 -3.95 0.89
CA LEU A 145 -8.15 -2.53 0.73
C LEU A 145 -8.71 -1.93 2.01
N SER A 146 -9.70 -2.57 2.63
CA SER A 146 -10.33 -2.06 3.86
C SER A 146 -9.34 -1.94 5.02
N ILE A 147 -8.49 -2.96 5.25
CA ILE A 147 -7.48 -2.93 6.32
C ILE A 147 -6.41 -1.88 6.03
N SER A 148 -5.91 -1.80 4.78
CA SER A 148 -4.89 -0.81 4.41
C SER A 148 -5.41 0.61 4.54
N LEU A 149 -6.64 0.87 4.09
CA LEU A 149 -7.27 2.18 4.23
C LEU A 149 -7.57 2.53 5.69
N ALA A 150 -8.03 1.56 6.49
CA ALA A 150 -8.28 1.77 7.92
C ALA A 150 -7.00 2.08 8.69
N GLY A 151 -5.95 1.29 8.48
CA GLY A 151 -4.65 1.49 9.10
C GLY A 151 -4.01 2.81 8.67
N GLY A 152 -4.08 3.13 7.37
CA GLY A 152 -3.64 4.43 6.84
C GLY A 152 -4.44 5.60 7.42
N ALA A 153 -5.76 5.46 7.60
CA ALA A 153 -6.61 6.45 8.25
C ALA A 153 -6.19 6.72 9.69
N LEU A 154 -5.90 5.67 10.46
CA LEU A 154 -5.38 5.81 11.83
C LEU A 154 -4.07 6.60 11.86
N LEU A 155 -3.12 6.24 10.99
CA LEU A 155 -1.83 6.94 10.87
C LEU A 155 -2.00 8.39 10.41
N ALA A 156 -2.99 8.67 9.56
CA ALA A 156 -3.34 10.01 9.09
C ALA A 156 -4.20 10.82 10.09
N GLY A 157 -4.51 10.26 11.27
CA GLY A 157 -5.39 10.90 12.26
C GLY A 157 -6.87 10.95 11.85
N GLN A 158 -7.28 10.21 10.81
CA GLN A 158 -8.66 10.14 10.30
C GLN A 158 -9.47 9.09 11.07
N VAL A 159 -9.62 9.29 12.39
CA VAL A 159 -10.23 8.30 13.30
C VAL A 159 -11.65 7.92 12.89
N ALA A 160 -12.47 8.88 12.45
CA ALA A 160 -13.84 8.61 12.03
C ALA A 160 -13.90 7.64 10.85
N MET A 161 -13.00 7.78 9.87
CA MET A 161 -12.90 6.86 8.73
C MET A 161 -12.41 5.48 9.15
N ALA A 162 -11.45 5.41 10.07
CA ALA A 162 -10.97 4.14 10.61
C ALA A 162 -12.08 3.38 11.37
N LEU A 163 -12.91 4.09 12.16
CA LEU A 163 -14.05 3.51 12.89
C LEU A 163 -15.13 2.93 11.96
N VAL A 164 -15.22 3.40 10.73
CA VAL A 164 -16.12 2.81 9.72
C VAL A 164 -15.45 1.62 9.02
N LEU A 165 -14.19 1.76 8.62
CA LEU A 165 -13.50 0.75 7.81
C LEU A 165 -13.11 -0.51 8.59
N LEU A 166 -12.76 -0.39 9.88
CA LEU A 166 -12.38 -1.54 10.72
C LEU A 166 -13.53 -2.53 10.93
N PRO A 167 -14.76 -2.11 11.29
CA PRO A 167 -15.89 -3.03 11.37
C PRO A 167 -16.21 -3.69 10.03
N VAL A 168 -16.12 -2.95 8.91
CA VAL A 168 -16.31 -3.50 7.57
C VAL A 168 -15.28 -4.61 7.29
N ALA A 169 -14.01 -4.37 7.61
CA ALA A 169 -12.97 -5.37 7.48
C ALA A 169 -13.21 -6.58 8.41
N ALA A 170 -13.66 -6.36 9.64
CA ALA A 170 -13.96 -7.42 10.58
C ALA A 170 -15.09 -8.36 10.10
N VAL A 171 -16.16 -7.79 9.54
CA VAL A 171 -17.27 -8.59 8.96
C VAL A 171 -16.81 -9.44 7.79
N MET A 172 -15.84 -8.97 6.99
CA MET A 172 -15.31 -9.74 5.85
C MET A 172 -14.42 -10.93 6.26
N GLN A 173 -14.03 -11.03 7.53
CA GLN A 173 -13.18 -12.13 8.04
C GLN A 173 -13.97 -13.32 8.56
N VAL A 174 -15.27 -13.15 8.79
CA VAL A 174 -16.20 -14.19 9.26
C VAL A 174 -16.71 -15.02 8.10
#